data_8ab8b1c99a53a9c8b64eedd7868456c7
#
_entry.id   8ab8b1c99a53a9c8b64eedd7868456c7
#
_cell.length_a   1.000
_cell.length_b   1.000
_cell.length_c   1.000
_cell.angle_alpha   90.00
_cell.angle_beta   90.00
_cell.angle_gamma   90.00
#
_symmetry.space_group_name_H-M   'P 1'
#
loop_
_entity.id
_entity.type
_entity.pdbx_description
1 polymer ?
#
loop_
_entity_poly.entity_id
_entity_poly.type
_entity_poly.pdbx_seq_one_letter_code
_entity_poly.pdbx_strand_id
1 'polypeptide(L)'
;MEEEIRFYFSYDKYEELLEKLKKIKELKNEGCYLELTIQYDHPNQEMSFYDKKVDGRFRLRSSINMENNVEKSKISWKRRIDNENKNINVEEEIEVELNANKVNNLQTLLEQVLKMKRIESYQRYRNVFVNSDVEIVVDKYPFGIALEIENKSKTKKGEDVINKWVKELNLNIEERYKLSWDDKYTSLCKEQCIAPVKDVIFDENIIMPKA
;
A
#
# COMPACT_ATOMS: atom_id res chain seq x y z
N MET A 1 -15.44 2.84 -3.26
CA MET A 1 -14.56 2.82 -4.46
C MET A 1 -13.46 3.81 -4.19
N GLU A 2 -12.23 3.40 -4.31
CA GLU A 2 -11.04 4.23 -4.19
C GLU A 2 -10.50 4.57 -5.57
N GLU A 3 -9.99 5.77 -5.71
CA GLU A 3 -9.34 6.27 -6.92
C GLU A 3 -7.95 6.76 -6.52
N GLU A 4 -6.90 6.15 -7.04
CA GLU A 4 -5.53 6.42 -6.65
C GLU A 4 -4.56 6.47 -7.83
N ILE A 5 -3.41 7.10 -7.63
CA ILE A 5 -2.24 7.03 -8.51
C ILE A 5 -1.00 6.77 -7.67
N ARG A 6 -0.04 6.03 -8.22
CA ARG A 6 1.17 5.62 -7.50
C ARG A 6 2.43 5.87 -8.31
N PHE A 7 3.50 6.27 -7.63
CA PHE A 7 4.84 6.47 -8.17
C PHE A 7 5.85 5.74 -7.30
N TYR A 8 6.96 5.27 -7.91
CA TYR A 8 8.08 4.68 -7.18
C TYR A 8 9.35 5.49 -7.37
N PHE A 9 10.15 5.56 -6.31
CA PHE A 9 11.40 6.30 -6.26
C PHE A 9 12.47 5.49 -5.53
N SER A 10 13.74 5.84 -5.79
CA SER A 10 14.87 5.38 -5.00
C SER A 10 14.87 5.98 -3.58
N TYR A 11 15.64 5.40 -2.68
CA TYR A 11 15.67 5.80 -1.26
C TYR A 11 16.10 7.25 -1.02
N ASP A 12 16.97 7.80 -1.85
CA ASP A 12 17.44 9.18 -1.75
C ASP A 12 16.32 10.22 -1.88
N LYS A 13 15.21 9.86 -2.49
CA LYS A 13 14.03 10.74 -2.62
C LYS A 13 13.16 10.82 -1.38
N TYR A 14 13.37 9.96 -0.39
CA TYR A 14 12.49 9.87 0.78
C TYR A 14 12.35 11.19 1.54
N GLU A 15 13.47 11.76 1.97
CA GLU A 15 13.46 13.00 2.76
C GLU A 15 12.98 14.20 1.92
N GLU A 16 13.35 14.26 0.64
CA GLU A 16 12.89 15.30 -0.29
C GLU A 16 11.35 15.31 -0.39
N LEU A 17 10.73 14.14 -0.55
CA LEU A 17 9.28 13.99 -0.64
C LEU A 17 8.60 14.41 0.67
N LEU A 18 9.11 13.97 1.82
CA LEU A 18 8.57 14.34 3.11
C LEU A 18 8.67 15.85 3.37
N GLU A 19 9.82 16.45 3.12
CA GLU A 19 10.05 17.89 3.26
C GLU A 19 9.12 18.72 2.36
N LYS A 20 8.88 18.23 1.15
CA LYS A 20 7.97 18.87 0.20
C LYS A 20 6.54 18.85 0.73
N LEU A 21 6.05 17.70 1.17
CA LEU A 21 4.69 17.54 1.70
C LEU A 21 4.47 18.34 2.99
N LYS A 22 5.44 18.35 3.91
CA LYS A 22 5.39 19.14 5.17
C LYS A 22 5.27 20.65 4.93
N LYS A 23 5.74 21.16 3.81
CA LYS A 23 5.65 22.60 3.46
C LYS A 23 4.29 23.00 2.90
N ILE A 24 3.46 22.05 2.49
CA ILE A 24 2.14 22.32 1.93
C ILE A 24 1.14 22.58 3.07
N LYS A 25 0.77 23.85 3.27
CA LYS A 25 -0.07 24.28 4.39
C LYS A 25 -1.48 23.67 4.42
N GLU A 26 -2.01 23.28 3.27
CA GLU A 26 -3.34 22.66 3.16
C GLU A 26 -3.34 21.17 3.54
N LEU A 27 -2.18 20.55 3.75
CA LEU A 27 -2.05 19.18 4.19
C LEU A 27 -1.75 19.11 5.70
N LYS A 28 -2.50 18.27 6.40
CA LYS A 28 -2.22 17.89 7.79
C LYS A 28 -1.35 16.63 7.78
N ASN A 29 -0.23 16.64 8.47
CA ASN A 29 0.55 15.47 8.73
C ASN A 29 -0.10 14.64 9.86
N GLU A 30 -0.50 13.41 9.56
CA GLU A 30 -1.10 12.46 10.52
C GLU A 30 -0.06 11.55 11.21
N GLY A 31 1.22 11.69 10.87
CA GLY A 31 2.33 10.95 11.46
C GLY A 31 2.87 9.82 10.60
N CYS A 32 3.80 9.08 11.20
CA CYS A 32 4.46 7.93 10.59
C CYS A 32 4.01 6.64 11.28
N TYR A 33 3.70 5.62 10.50
CA TYR A 33 3.25 4.31 10.98
C TYR A 33 4.18 3.22 10.46
N LEU A 34 4.64 2.33 11.35
CA LEU A 34 5.21 1.06 10.94
C LEU A 34 4.08 0.07 10.72
N GLU A 35 3.94 -0.42 9.51
CA GLU A 35 2.91 -1.38 9.12
C GLU A 35 3.50 -2.74 8.76
N LEU A 36 2.86 -3.80 9.26
CA LEU A 36 3.04 -5.18 8.80
C LEU A 36 1.72 -5.64 8.17
N THR A 37 1.77 -6.05 6.92
CA THR A 37 0.63 -6.62 6.21
C THR A 37 0.93 -8.07 5.86
N ILE A 38 -0.01 -8.97 6.16
CA ILE A 38 0.00 -10.37 5.76
C ILE A 38 -1.11 -10.57 4.74
N GLN A 39 -0.78 -11.10 3.58
CA GLN A 39 -1.72 -11.43 2.53
C GLN A 39 -2.07 -12.90 2.56
N TYR A 40 -3.35 -13.19 2.44
CA TYR A 40 -3.91 -14.55 2.42
C TYR A 40 -4.60 -14.84 1.11
N ASP A 41 -4.62 -16.13 0.75
CA ASP A 41 -5.44 -16.66 -0.33
C ASP A 41 -6.25 -17.86 0.14
N HIS A 42 -7.30 -18.16 -0.60
CA HIS A 42 -8.17 -19.29 -0.30
C HIS A 42 -7.43 -20.62 -0.52
N PRO A 43 -7.64 -21.64 0.36
CA PRO A 43 -7.01 -22.96 0.20
C PRO A 43 -7.44 -23.71 -1.06
N ASN A 44 -8.68 -23.50 -1.52
CA ASN A 44 -9.17 -24.04 -2.80
C ASN A 44 -8.84 -23.06 -3.93
N GLN A 45 -8.12 -23.53 -4.94
CA GLN A 45 -7.68 -22.74 -6.09
C GLN A 45 -8.84 -22.13 -6.89
N GLU A 46 -9.99 -22.83 -6.96
CA GLU A 46 -11.17 -22.31 -7.66
C GLU A 46 -11.81 -21.10 -6.98
N MET A 47 -11.49 -20.90 -5.70
CA MET A 47 -11.95 -19.80 -4.87
C MET A 47 -10.82 -18.82 -4.54
N SER A 48 -9.73 -18.87 -5.28
CA SER A 48 -8.61 -17.94 -5.09
C SER A 48 -9.07 -16.49 -5.20
N PHE A 49 -8.56 -15.66 -4.32
CA PHE A 49 -8.82 -14.22 -4.33
C PHE A 49 -7.98 -13.49 -5.34
N TYR A 50 -6.90 -14.12 -5.80
CA TYR A 50 -5.92 -13.56 -6.70
C TYR A 50 -5.71 -14.48 -7.90
N ASP A 51 -6.56 -14.34 -8.88
CA ASP A 51 -6.46 -15.03 -10.17
C ASP A 51 -6.76 -14.06 -11.33
N LYS A 52 -6.77 -14.57 -12.57
CA LYS A 52 -7.06 -13.76 -13.77
C LYS A 52 -8.48 -13.17 -13.80
N LYS A 53 -9.41 -13.68 -12.98
CA LYS A 53 -10.79 -13.23 -12.91
C LYS A 53 -11.02 -12.28 -11.73
N VAL A 54 -10.27 -12.47 -10.66
CA VAL A 54 -10.41 -11.71 -9.41
C VAL A 54 -9.02 -11.19 -9.03
N ASP A 55 -8.71 -9.97 -9.42
CA ASP A 55 -7.47 -9.28 -8.98
C ASP A 55 -7.68 -8.71 -7.58
N GLY A 56 -7.87 -9.62 -6.62
CA GLY A 56 -8.23 -9.29 -5.24
C GLY A 56 -7.13 -9.63 -4.25
N ARG A 57 -7.10 -8.88 -3.15
CA ARG A 57 -6.14 -9.05 -2.07
C ARG A 57 -6.85 -9.06 -0.73
N PHE A 58 -6.78 -10.20 -0.05
CA PHE A 58 -7.30 -10.36 1.31
C PHE A 58 -6.15 -10.23 2.31
N ARG A 59 -6.21 -9.22 3.17
CA ARG A 59 -5.07 -8.79 3.97
C ARG A 59 -5.43 -8.58 5.44
N LEU A 60 -4.54 -9.01 6.32
CA LEU A 60 -4.51 -8.64 7.73
C LEU A 60 -3.37 -7.65 7.93
N ARG A 61 -3.68 -6.44 8.40
CA ARG A 61 -2.70 -5.37 8.63
C ARG A 61 -2.67 -4.97 10.09
N SER A 62 -1.47 -4.87 10.63
CA SER A 62 -1.18 -4.22 11.90
C SER A 62 -0.31 -3.00 11.67
N SER A 63 -0.59 -1.91 12.36
CA SER A 63 0.16 -0.66 12.27
C SER A 63 0.40 -0.08 13.66
N ILE A 64 1.60 0.49 13.85
CA ILE A 64 2.02 1.15 15.08
C ILE A 64 2.40 2.58 14.72
N ASN A 65 1.74 3.55 15.34
CA ASN A 65 2.14 4.94 15.20
C ASN A 65 3.48 5.17 15.90
N MET A 66 4.47 5.66 15.16
CA MET A 66 5.86 5.79 15.63
C MET A 66 6.06 6.93 16.62
N GLU A 67 5.09 7.84 16.78
CA GLU A 67 5.17 8.97 17.70
C GLU A 67 4.58 8.64 19.08
N ASN A 68 3.48 7.87 19.11
CA ASN A 68 2.71 7.64 20.35
C ASN A 68 2.52 6.15 20.67
N ASN A 69 3.05 5.24 19.87
CA ASN A 69 2.95 3.78 20.01
C ASN A 69 1.49 3.24 20.02
N VAL A 70 0.54 3.99 19.47
CA VAL A 70 -0.83 3.52 19.35
C VAL A 70 -0.91 2.48 18.24
N GLU A 71 -1.38 1.29 18.61
CA GLU A 71 -1.57 0.16 17.69
C GLU A 71 -2.98 0.20 17.08
N LYS A 72 -3.05 -0.07 15.77
CA LYS A 72 -4.29 -0.28 15.03
C LYS A 72 -4.15 -1.55 14.20
N SER A 73 -5.27 -2.20 13.95
CA SER A 73 -5.29 -3.37 13.08
C SER A 73 -6.56 -3.40 12.28
N LYS A 74 -6.48 -3.98 11.09
CA LYS A 74 -7.63 -4.16 10.21
C LYS A 74 -7.48 -5.40 9.34
N ILE A 75 -8.60 -5.96 8.96
CA ILE A 75 -8.72 -6.93 7.89
C ILE A 75 -9.37 -6.24 6.70
N SER A 76 -8.85 -6.47 5.51
CA SER A 76 -9.37 -5.85 4.32
C SER A 76 -9.44 -6.81 3.14
N TRP A 77 -10.43 -6.58 2.31
CA TRP A 77 -10.57 -7.11 0.97
C TRP A 77 -10.48 -5.96 -0.01
N LYS A 78 -9.52 -6.03 -0.93
CA LYS A 78 -9.32 -5.01 -1.96
C LYS A 78 -9.20 -5.68 -3.31
N ARG A 79 -9.95 -5.23 -4.31
CA ARG A 79 -9.81 -5.72 -5.68
C ARG A 79 -9.81 -4.57 -6.67
N ARG A 80 -9.04 -4.74 -7.72
CA ARG A 80 -8.99 -3.79 -8.83
C ARG A 80 -10.22 -3.92 -9.70
N ILE A 81 -10.73 -2.79 -10.12
CA ILE A 81 -11.86 -2.67 -11.04
C ILE A 81 -11.34 -2.09 -12.36
N ASP A 82 -11.69 -2.74 -13.46
CA ASP A 82 -11.41 -2.18 -14.78
C ASP A 82 -12.17 -0.86 -14.95
N ASN A 83 -11.46 0.18 -15.40
CA ASN A 83 -12.04 1.49 -15.63
C ASN A 83 -11.56 2.07 -16.97
N GLU A 84 -12.33 3.04 -17.52
CA GLU A 84 -12.01 3.72 -18.78
C GLU A 84 -10.80 4.63 -18.66
N ASN A 85 -10.58 5.22 -17.48
CA ASN A 85 -9.44 6.09 -17.22
C ASN A 85 -8.19 5.28 -16.89
N LYS A 86 -7.34 5.09 -17.89
CA LYS A 86 -6.10 4.31 -17.76
C LYS A 86 -5.03 4.97 -16.88
N ASN A 87 -5.21 6.21 -16.43
CA ASN A 87 -4.22 6.93 -15.63
C ASN A 87 -4.41 6.76 -14.13
N ILE A 88 -5.58 6.30 -13.70
CA ILE A 88 -5.98 6.19 -12.31
C ILE A 88 -6.38 4.74 -12.04
N ASN A 89 -5.94 4.18 -10.92
CA ASN A 89 -6.43 2.90 -10.44
C ASN A 89 -7.77 3.13 -9.73
N VAL A 90 -8.75 2.29 -10.03
CA VAL A 90 -10.03 2.24 -9.32
C VAL A 90 -10.12 0.90 -8.62
N GLU A 91 -10.35 0.94 -7.31
CA GLU A 91 -10.38 -0.26 -6.49
C GLU A 91 -11.65 -0.28 -5.61
N GLU A 92 -12.22 -1.47 -5.46
CA GLU A 92 -13.22 -1.74 -4.42
C GLU A 92 -12.47 -2.17 -3.16
N GLU A 93 -12.77 -1.53 -2.04
CA GLU A 93 -12.21 -1.92 -0.76
C GLU A 93 -13.31 -2.08 0.29
N ILE A 94 -13.18 -3.15 1.08
CA ILE A 94 -13.98 -3.44 2.26
C ILE A 94 -13.01 -3.61 3.40
N GLU A 95 -13.14 -2.79 4.44
CA GLU A 95 -12.28 -2.84 5.61
C GLU A 95 -13.09 -3.06 6.88
N VAL A 96 -12.52 -3.83 7.80
CA VAL A 96 -13.04 -4.02 9.14
C VAL A 96 -11.91 -3.76 10.13
N GLU A 97 -12.11 -2.75 10.98
CA GLU A 97 -11.16 -2.46 12.07
C GLU A 97 -11.20 -3.57 13.12
N LEU A 98 -10.04 -3.87 13.66
CA LEU A 98 -9.83 -4.90 14.67
C LEU A 98 -9.20 -4.29 15.92
N ASN A 99 -9.56 -4.82 17.06
CA ASN A 99 -8.81 -4.54 18.26
C ASN A 99 -7.43 -5.23 18.15
N ALA A 100 -6.34 -4.47 18.33
CA ALA A 100 -4.98 -4.95 18.14
C ALA A 100 -4.66 -6.21 18.96
N ASN A 101 -5.21 -6.34 20.19
CA ASN A 101 -5.04 -7.51 21.03
C ASN A 101 -5.75 -8.79 20.51
N LYS A 102 -6.55 -8.71 19.44
CA LYS A 102 -7.24 -9.84 18.81
C LYS A 102 -6.59 -10.32 17.51
N VAL A 103 -5.54 -9.66 17.05
CA VAL A 103 -4.88 -9.99 15.77
C VAL A 103 -4.39 -11.43 15.76
N ASN A 104 -3.68 -11.87 16.80
CA ASN A 104 -3.15 -13.25 16.91
C ASN A 104 -4.27 -14.30 16.89
N ASN A 105 -5.40 -14.01 17.55
CA ASN A 105 -6.55 -14.92 17.54
C ASN A 105 -7.16 -15.02 16.14
N LEU A 106 -7.30 -13.89 15.44
CA LEU A 106 -7.79 -13.87 14.07
C LEU A 106 -6.83 -14.61 13.13
N GLN A 107 -5.52 -14.37 13.26
CA GLN A 107 -4.50 -15.07 12.48
C GLN A 107 -4.61 -16.60 12.70
N THR A 108 -4.75 -17.04 13.95
CA THR A 108 -4.98 -18.46 14.26
C THR A 108 -6.24 -19.00 13.60
N LEU A 109 -7.35 -18.25 13.63
CA LEU A 109 -8.59 -18.64 12.94
C LEU A 109 -8.38 -18.78 11.43
N LEU A 110 -7.73 -17.80 10.80
CA LEU A 110 -7.46 -17.83 9.36
C LEU A 110 -6.59 -19.04 8.99
N GLU A 111 -5.45 -19.22 9.67
CA GLU A 111 -4.45 -20.20 9.29
C GLU A 111 -4.77 -21.63 9.76
N GLN A 112 -5.24 -21.78 11.00
CA GLN A 112 -5.42 -23.11 11.59
C GLN A 112 -6.83 -23.65 11.44
N VAL A 113 -7.86 -22.81 11.46
CA VAL A 113 -9.26 -23.25 11.34
C VAL A 113 -9.73 -23.19 9.90
N LEU A 114 -9.62 -22.05 9.26
CA LEU A 114 -10.07 -21.84 7.88
C LEU A 114 -9.06 -22.33 6.83
N LYS A 115 -7.83 -22.70 7.27
CA LYS A 115 -6.75 -23.18 6.42
C LYS A 115 -6.35 -22.22 5.30
N MET A 116 -6.56 -20.91 5.52
CA MET A 116 -6.13 -19.89 4.58
C MET A 116 -4.62 -19.98 4.34
N LYS A 117 -4.21 -19.79 3.09
CA LYS A 117 -2.80 -19.82 2.71
C LYS A 117 -2.19 -18.44 2.91
N ARG A 118 -1.20 -18.30 3.77
CA ARG A 118 -0.35 -17.12 3.81
C ARG A 118 0.49 -17.10 2.52
N ILE A 119 0.27 -16.09 1.68
CA ILE A 119 0.95 -15.95 0.40
C ILE A 119 2.26 -15.21 0.58
N GLU A 120 2.18 -14.03 1.19
CA GLU A 120 3.31 -13.14 1.41
C GLU A 120 3.05 -12.20 2.59
N SER A 121 4.08 -11.53 3.03
CA SER A 121 3.94 -10.40 3.94
C SER A 121 4.92 -9.28 3.58
N TYR A 122 4.60 -8.07 4.00
CA TYR A 122 5.49 -6.93 3.82
C TYR A 122 5.40 -5.93 4.97
N GLN A 123 6.51 -5.26 5.21
CA GLN A 123 6.58 -4.09 6.07
C GLN A 123 6.78 -2.81 5.27
N ARG A 124 6.28 -1.71 5.83
CA ARG A 124 6.59 -0.36 5.36
C ARG A 124 6.51 0.65 6.50
N TYR A 125 7.26 1.73 6.39
CA TYR A 125 6.99 2.94 7.12
C TYR A 125 6.10 3.82 6.25
N ARG A 126 4.89 4.12 6.72
CA ARG A 126 3.89 4.94 6.02
C ARG A 126 3.76 6.31 6.67
N ASN A 127 4.12 7.36 5.95
CA ASN A 127 3.85 8.74 6.36
C ASN A 127 2.58 9.22 5.67
N VAL A 128 1.65 9.79 6.45
CA VAL A 128 0.30 10.10 5.98
C VAL A 128 0.06 11.61 6.04
N PHE A 129 -0.37 12.18 4.92
CA PHE A 129 -0.72 13.59 4.75
C PHE A 129 -2.13 13.70 4.18
N VAL A 130 -3.01 14.46 4.85
CA VAL A 130 -4.42 14.50 4.49
C VAL A 130 -4.97 15.91 4.42
N ASN A 131 -6.02 16.08 3.61
CA ASN A 131 -7.01 17.14 3.77
C ASN A 131 -8.41 16.61 3.44
N SER A 132 -9.40 17.49 3.27
CA SER A 132 -10.79 17.08 2.97
C SER A 132 -10.96 16.34 1.63
N ASP A 133 -10.02 16.48 0.72
CA ASP A 133 -10.15 15.99 -0.66
C ASP A 133 -9.17 14.88 -1.02
N VAL A 134 -8.04 14.77 -0.28
CA VAL A 134 -6.96 13.86 -0.66
C VAL A 134 -6.29 13.23 0.57
N GLU A 135 -5.84 11.99 0.40
CA GLU A 135 -4.80 11.37 1.21
C GLU A 135 -3.56 11.16 0.34
N ILE A 136 -2.42 11.64 0.81
CA ILE A 136 -1.12 11.43 0.17
C ILE A 136 -0.26 10.67 1.15
N VAL A 137 0.30 9.55 0.72
CA VAL A 137 1.18 8.76 1.56
C VAL A 137 2.55 8.58 0.93
N VAL A 138 3.57 8.60 1.77
CA VAL A 138 4.94 8.22 1.39
C VAL A 138 5.28 6.96 2.15
N ASP A 139 5.36 5.87 1.41
CA ASP A 139 5.67 4.54 1.91
C ASP A 139 7.15 4.20 1.66
N LYS A 140 7.88 3.93 2.72
CA LYS A 140 9.22 3.37 2.65
C LYS A 140 9.14 1.87 2.82
N TYR A 141 9.36 1.14 1.72
CA TYR A 141 9.49 -0.33 1.70
C TYR A 141 10.96 -0.76 1.86
N PRO A 142 11.24 -2.03 2.16
CA PRO A 142 12.62 -2.55 2.17
C PRO A 142 13.36 -2.45 0.83
N PHE A 143 12.68 -2.14 -0.27
CA PHE A 143 13.24 -2.08 -1.63
C PHE A 143 13.16 -0.70 -2.28
N GLY A 144 12.51 0.29 -1.69
CA GLY A 144 12.35 1.63 -2.28
C GLY A 144 11.22 2.43 -1.67
N ILE A 145 10.90 3.54 -2.30
CA ILE A 145 9.89 4.50 -1.84
C ILE A 145 8.71 4.49 -2.80
N ALA A 146 7.50 4.46 -2.27
CA ALA A 146 6.27 4.71 -3.02
C ALA A 146 5.60 6.00 -2.55
N LEU A 147 5.08 6.77 -3.48
CA LEU A 147 4.16 7.88 -3.24
C LEU A 147 2.82 7.50 -3.81
N GLU A 148 1.77 7.52 -2.99
CA GLU A 148 0.39 7.29 -3.41
C GLU A 148 -0.42 8.57 -3.19
N ILE A 149 -1.27 8.91 -4.14
CA ILE A 149 -2.22 10.03 -4.07
C ILE A 149 -3.60 9.42 -4.25
N GLU A 150 -4.42 9.47 -3.22
CA GLU A 150 -5.77 8.90 -3.20
C GLU A 150 -6.82 9.98 -3.06
N ASN A 151 -7.87 9.91 -3.88
CA ASN A 151 -9.03 10.78 -3.78
C ASN A 151 -9.87 10.43 -2.54
N LYS A 152 -10.10 11.41 -1.68
CA LYS A 152 -11.01 11.32 -0.52
C LYS A 152 -12.22 12.26 -0.65
N SER A 153 -12.28 13.04 -1.73
CA SER A 153 -13.38 13.99 -1.95
C SER A 153 -14.68 13.26 -2.24
N LYS A 154 -15.74 13.71 -1.58
CA LYS A 154 -17.11 13.24 -1.84
C LYS A 154 -17.86 14.09 -2.87
N THR A 155 -17.26 15.20 -3.29
CA THR A 155 -17.92 16.23 -4.13
C THR A 155 -17.21 16.50 -5.44
N LYS A 156 -15.91 16.19 -5.53
CA LYS A 156 -15.08 16.39 -6.72
C LYS A 156 -14.85 15.06 -7.43
N LYS A 157 -14.62 15.11 -8.73
CA LYS A 157 -14.17 13.95 -9.48
C LYS A 157 -12.77 13.56 -9.05
N GLY A 158 -12.51 12.27 -8.87
CA GLY A 158 -11.20 11.78 -8.41
C GLY A 158 -10.08 12.16 -9.37
N GLU A 159 -10.35 12.13 -10.68
CA GLU A 159 -9.37 12.58 -11.67
C GLU A 159 -8.93 14.03 -11.47
N ASP A 160 -9.85 14.94 -11.16
CA ASP A 160 -9.53 16.36 -10.95
C ASP A 160 -8.67 16.54 -9.67
N VAL A 161 -9.00 15.79 -8.61
CA VAL A 161 -8.24 15.81 -7.36
C VAL A 161 -6.83 15.27 -7.58
N ILE A 162 -6.71 14.10 -8.19
CA ILE A 162 -5.42 13.47 -8.46
C ILE A 162 -4.56 14.32 -9.36
N ASN A 163 -5.10 14.85 -10.48
CA ASN A 163 -4.36 15.69 -11.42
C ASN A 163 -3.87 17.00 -10.76
N LYS A 164 -4.68 17.60 -9.86
CA LYS A 164 -4.24 18.75 -9.06
C LYS A 164 -2.96 18.41 -8.29
N TRP A 165 -2.97 17.30 -7.58
CA TRP A 165 -1.86 16.92 -6.70
C TRP A 165 -0.63 16.41 -7.46
N VAL A 166 -0.81 15.71 -8.57
CA VAL A 166 0.29 15.36 -9.49
C VAL A 166 1.01 16.62 -9.95
N LYS A 167 0.26 17.65 -10.34
CA LYS A 167 0.82 18.95 -10.75
C LYS A 167 1.49 19.71 -9.59
N GLU A 168 0.84 19.78 -8.43
CA GLU A 168 1.34 20.47 -7.23
C GLU A 168 2.67 19.84 -6.75
N LEU A 169 2.76 18.52 -6.83
CA LEU A 169 3.97 17.78 -6.51
C LEU A 169 4.98 17.71 -7.65
N ASN A 170 4.70 18.37 -8.79
CA ASN A 170 5.56 18.36 -9.98
C ASN A 170 5.98 16.94 -10.39
N LEU A 171 5.02 16.01 -10.40
CA LEU A 171 5.22 14.63 -10.81
C LEU A 171 4.94 14.47 -12.30
N ASN A 172 5.69 13.58 -12.96
CA ASN A 172 5.41 13.21 -14.33
C ASN A 172 4.39 12.06 -14.35
N ILE A 173 3.19 12.30 -14.85
CA ILE A 173 2.12 11.30 -14.89
C ILE A 173 2.48 10.05 -15.71
N GLU A 174 3.40 10.17 -16.66
CA GLU A 174 3.86 9.02 -17.45
C GLU A 174 4.75 8.06 -16.65
N GLU A 175 5.31 8.50 -15.52
CA GLU A 175 6.11 7.69 -14.60
C GLU A 175 5.25 6.94 -13.56
N ARG A 176 3.93 7.09 -13.63
CA ARG A 176 3.02 6.38 -12.73
C ARG A 176 3.18 4.88 -12.84
N TYR A 177 3.02 4.20 -11.73
CA TYR A 177 3.07 2.74 -11.67
C TYR A 177 1.66 2.18 -11.43
N LYS A 178 1.18 1.39 -12.40
CA LYS A 178 -0.20 0.89 -12.41
C LYS A 178 -0.42 -0.38 -11.61
N LEU A 179 0.65 -1.13 -11.42
CA LEU A 179 0.60 -2.42 -10.76
C LEU A 179 0.82 -2.24 -9.25
N SER A 180 0.83 -3.33 -8.51
CA SER A 180 0.99 -3.31 -7.07
C SER A 180 2.45 -3.32 -6.61
N TRP A 181 2.66 -3.27 -5.30
CA TRP A 181 3.99 -3.28 -4.69
C TRP A 181 4.74 -4.60 -4.97
N ASP A 182 4.03 -5.72 -4.97
CA ASP A 182 4.57 -7.06 -5.24
C ASP A 182 5.04 -7.21 -6.69
N ASP A 183 4.32 -6.64 -7.65
CA ASP A 183 4.76 -6.56 -9.04
C ASP A 183 6.05 -5.73 -9.17
N LYS A 184 6.12 -4.58 -8.48
CA LYS A 184 7.33 -3.74 -8.49
C LYS A 184 8.50 -4.47 -7.86
N TYR A 185 8.30 -5.08 -6.69
CA TYR A 185 9.31 -5.87 -6.00
C TYR A 185 9.84 -7.01 -6.88
N THR A 186 8.92 -7.78 -7.48
CA THR A 186 9.27 -8.91 -8.35
C THR A 186 10.05 -8.47 -9.59
N SER A 187 9.66 -7.33 -10.20
CA SER A 187 10.38 -6.76 -11.35
C SER A 187 11.82 -6.38 -10.96
N LEU A 188 11.99 -5.68 -9.84
CA LEU A 188 13.30 -5.30 -9.34
C LEU A 188 14.18 -6.51 -9.00
N CYS A 189 13.60 -7.54 -8.38
CA CYS A 189 14.31 -8.80 -8.12
C CYS A 189 14.83 -9.43 -9.42
N LYS A 190 13.98 -9.49 -10.45
CA LYS A 190 14.35 -10.01 -11.75
C LYS A 190 15.45 -9.20 -12.44
N GLU A 191 15.33 -7.88 -12.44
CA GLU A 191 16.29 -6.94 -13.04
C GLU A 191 17.67 -7.05 -12.38
N GLN A 192 17.71 -7.28 -11.05
CA GLN A 192 18.94 -7.34 -10.26
C GLN A 192 19.43 -8.77 -9.97
N CYS A 193 18.77 -9.79 -10.55
CA CYS A 193 19.12 -11.21 -10.35
C CYS A 193 19.10 -11.64 -8.88
N ILE A 194 18.15 -11.08 -8.08
CA ILE A 194 17.92 -11.43 -6.68
C ILE A 194 16.74 -12.40 -6.59
N ALA A 195 16.87 -13.48 -5.82
CA ALA A 195 15.76 -14.39 -5.58
C ALA A 195 14.68 -13.70 -4.71
N PRO A 196 13.40 -13.65 -5.16
CA PRO A 196 12.34 -13.03 -4.38
C PRO A 196 12.04 -13.84 -3.10
N VAL A 197 11.77 -13.14 -2.01
CA VAL A 197 11.34 -13.73 -0.73
C VAL A 197 9.85 -13.46 -0.50
N LYS A 198 9.20 -14.30 0.32
CA LYS A 198 7.79 -14.12 0.66
C LYS A 198 7.54 -13.05 1.72
N ASP A 199 8.52 -12.84 2.60
CA ASP A 199 8.44 -11.87 3.68
C ASP A 199 9.36 -10.68 3.34
N VAL A 200 8.78 -9.63 2.76
CA VAL A 200 9.47 -8.39 2.36
C VAL A 200 9.47 -7.44 3.56
N ILE A 201 10.36 -7.69 4.50
CA ILE A 201 10.45 -6.99 5.80
C ILE A 201 11.81 -6.31 5.96
N PHE A 202 11.90 -5.36 6.90
CA PHE A 202 13.16 -4.71 7.28
C PHE A 202 14.00 -5.68 8.12
N ASP A 203 14.80 -6.51 7.46
CA ASP A 203 15.74 -7.45 8.08
C ASP A 203 17.07 -7.37 7.32
N GLU A 204 18.15 -7.06 8.04
CA GLU A 204 19.49 -6.90 7.47
C GLU A 204 20.05 -8.20 6.87
N ASN A 205 19.51 -9.36 7.26
CA ASN A 205 19.92 -10.66 6.73
C ASN A 205 19.26 -10.99 5.38
N ILE A 206 18.28 -10.20 4.94
CA ILE A 206 17.57 -10.42 3.68
C ILE A 206 18.12 -9.44 2.62
N ILE A 207 18.62 -10.00 1.52
CA ILE A 207 19.06 -9.19 0.39
C ILE A 207 17.83 -8.67 -0.35
N MET A 208 17.64 -7.35 -0.33
CA MET A 208 16.55 -6.67 -1.02
C MET A 208 17.04 -5.98 -2.28
N PRO A 209 16.24 -6.00 -3.37
CA PRO A 209 16.53 -5.17 -4.54
C PRO A 209 16.36 -3.69 -4.19
N LYS A 210 16.87 -2.82 -5.04
CA LYS A 210 16.79 -1.36 -4.87
C LYS A 210 16.05 -0.72 -6.04
N ALA A 211 15.01 0.09 -5.73
CA ALA A 211 14.30 0.89 -6.72
C ALA A 211 15.11 2.10 -7.15
#